data_4977158c709f32341529deadf98514f5
#
_entry.id   4977158c709f32341529deadf98514f5
#
_cell.length_a   1.000
_cell.length_b   1.000
_cell.length_c   1.000
_cell.angle_alpha   90.00
_cell.angle_beta   90.00
_cell.angle_gamma   90.00
#
_symmetry.space_group_name_H-M   'P 1'
#
loop_
_entity.id
_entity.type
_entity.pdbx_description
1 polymer ?
#
loop_
_entity_poly.entity_id
_entity_poly.type
_entity_poly.pdbx_seq_one_letter_code
_entity_poly.pdbx_strand_id
1 'polypeptide(L)'
;MTERDDLTMDDAVDDALEDEDLNVDDAVRNIIRKRERDPNHHGPFARLYRGETTFDFVGRKRTWFTISTLIIVAGIISIILRGGLNLGIQFKGGTEWTVAAPGVSQTQATNAMQAAGLTSPVVQLLGQGTHQQLNVQADLNKLSPNAQVAEENRVEVALAKLTNTTPETIKNNRTQVGPTWGSQITNKAITALIIFFIVVGIYISIRFEPKMAAAAFVAMVHDILVTVGVYSLFNFQVTPDTVVAVLTILGYSLYDTVVVFDRVRDNTKGIGATGRVTYTQLINLSMNQTLARSINTSLVAILPVLAVLVVGAELLGASTLQDFGLALFVGLLSGAYSSIFIAAPVLCMFKERESRWIAIAQRNAKRTDRAASLSPAEAAALATQMNISAGGQTRSGPQPQRGAQSGPIRPGSASSTAVLDRRPGSGAPSTGSGAGSGQAQAQPRPRKSKGKRQR
;
A
#
# COMPACT_ATOMS: atom_id res chain seq x y z
N MET A 1 -3.83 23.36 -44.84
CA MET A 1 -4.33 22.01 -44.44
C MET A 1 -3.11 21.11 -44.61
N THR A 2 -2.28 21.07 -43.60
CA THR A 2 -0.99 20.34 -43.59
C THR A 2 -1.18 19.19 -42.63
N GLU A 3 -1.25 18.03 -43.22
CA GLU A 3 -1.19 16.69 -42.59
C GLU A 3 0.11 16.66 -41.77
N ARG A 4 -0.01 16.55 -40.44
CA ARG A 4 1.11 16.31 -39.53
C ARG A 4 1.27 14.79 -39.48
N ASP A 5 2.36 14.34 -40.05
CA ASP A 5 2.88 13.00 -39.86
C ASP A 5 3.07 12.74 -38.38
N ASP A 6 2.21 11.92 -37.83
CA ASP A 6 2.33 11.35 -36.49
C ASP A 6 3.32 10.17 -36.61
N LEU A 7 4.62 10.50 -36.70
CA LEU A 7 5.69 9.53 -36.67
C LEU A 7 5.60 8.76 -35.34
N THR A 8 5.20 7.52 -35.42
CA THR A 8 5.17 6.63 -34.27
C THR A 8 6.60 6.34 -33.79
N MET A 9 6.75 5.92 -32.58
CA MET A 9 8.05 5.58 -31.99
C MET A 9 8.75 4.44 -32.75
N ASP A 10 7.97 3.60 -33.44
CA ASP A 10 8.45 2.52 -34.31
C ASP A 10 9.13 3.08 -35.59
N ASP A 11 8.55 4.11 -36.20
CA ASP A 11 9.14 4.76 -37.40
C ASP A 11 10.49 5.45 -37.09
N ALA A 12 10.63 5.98 -35.86
CA ALA A 12 11.89 6.62 -35.44
C ALA A 12 12.99 5.61 -35.06
N VAL A 13 12.61 4.37 -34.72
CA VAL A 13 13.53 3.28 -34.41
C VAL A 13 13.98 2.58 -35.67
N ASP A 14 13.08 2.39 -36.64
CA ASP A 14 13.42 1.79 -37.93
C ASP A 14 14.34 2.70 -38.75
N ASP A 15 14.11 4.02 -38.74
CA ASP A 15 14.98 5.03 -39.41
C ASP A 15 16.39 5.10 -38.74
N ALA A 16 16.51 4.76 -37.45
CA ALA A 16 17.79 4.74 -36.73
C ALA A 16 18.57 3.42 -36.88
N LEU A 17 17.92 2.36 -37.37
CA LEU A 17 18.54 1.03 -37.57
C LEU A 17 18.98 0.77 -39.03
N GLU A 18 18.59 1.61 -39.98
CA GLU A 18 19.03 1.49 -41.36
C GLU A 18 20.49 1.92 -41.60
N ASP A 19 21.11 2.65 -40.66
CA ASP A 19 22.55 2.97 -40.72
C ASP A 19 23.37 1.85 -40.06
N GLU A 20 23.94 0.98 -40.87
CA GLU A 20 24.70 -0.23 -40.46
C GLU A 20 25.94 0.06 -39.58
N ASP A 21 26.37 1.34 -39.44
CA ASP A 21 27.55 1.77 -38.67
C ASP A 21 27.24 2.53 -37.39
N LEU A 22 25.96 2.69 -37.02
CA LEU A 22 25.59 3.40 -35.79
C LEU A 22 25.79 2.51 -34.54
N ASN A 23 26.83 2.88 -33.79
CA ASN A 23 27.06 2.32 -32.46
C ASN A 23 25.77 2.46 -31.60
N VAL A 24 25.32 1.36 -30.97
CA VAL A 24 24.12 1.30 -30.11
C VAL A 24 24.10 2.44 -29.09
N ASP A 25 25.28 2.90 -28.64
CA ASP A 25 25.41 4.03 -27.72
C ASP A 25 24.99 5.37 -28.36
N ASP A 26 25.23 5.57 -29.66
CA ASP A 26 24.85 6.80 -30.33
C ASP A 26 23.36 6.80 -30.71
N ALA A 27 22.79 5.66 -31.03
CA ALA A 27 21.35 5.49 -31.23
C ALA A 27 20.58 5.79 -29.90
N VAL A 28 21.04 5.24 -28.78
CA VAL A 28 20.45 5.52 -27.43
C VAL A 28 20.58 7.01 -27.07
N ARG A 29 21.73 7.64 -27.36
CA ARG A 29 21.93 9.08 -27.13
C ARG A 29 21.04 9.94 -28.02
N ASN A 30 20.84 9.56 -29.26
CA ASN A 30 19.97 10.28 -30.19
C ASN A 30 18.50 10.16 -29.76
N ILE A 31 18.07 8.99 -29.30
CA ILE A 31 16.73 8.79 -28.73
C ILE A 31 16.54 9.64 -27.47
N ILE A 32 17.52 9.68 -26.57
CA ILE A 32 17.47 10.51 -25.36
C ILE A 32 17.45 11.99 -25.70
N ARG A 33 18.31 12.46 -26.65
CA ARG A 33 18.33 13.86 -27.11
C ARG A 33 17.06 14.25 -27.87
N LYS A 34 16.48 13.34 -28.70
CA LYS A 34 15.21 13.57 -29.40
C LYS A 34 14.07 13.69 -28.38
N ARG A 35 14.07 12.87 -27.31
CA ARG A 35 13.12 12.90 -26.21
C ARG A 35 13.25 14.18 -25.35
N GLU A 36 14.46 14.70 -25.12
CA GLU A 36 14.71 15.97 -24.44
C GLU A 36 14.30 17.19 -25.26
N ARG A 37 14.29 17.07 -26.59
CA ARG A 37 13.92 18.15 -27.56
C ARG A 37 12.44 18.10 -27.93
N ASP A 38 11.69 17.08 -27.53
CA ASP A 38 10.27 16.96 -27.84
C ASP A 38 9.48 18.06 -27.12
N PRO A 39 8.79 18.97 -27.84
CA PRO A 39 7.97 20.02 -27.23
C PRO A 39 6.78 19.47 -26.41
N ASN A 40 6.47 18.19 -26.51
CA ASN A 40 5.53 17.48 -25.66
C ASN A 40 6.15 17.02 -24.34
N HIS A 41 7.02 17.79 -23.72
CA HIS A 41 7.57 17.50 -22.40
C HIS A 41 6.41 17.42 -21.38
N HIS A 42 5.97 16.21 -21.13
CA HIS A 42 4.91 15.95 -20.15
C HIS A 42 5.36 16.47 -18.78
N GLY A 43 4.50 17.24 -18.13
CA GLY A 43 4.76 17.73 -16.78
C GLY A 43 5.05 16.57 -15.80
N PRO A 44 5.64 16.86 -14.64
CA PRO A 44 6.08 15.83 -13.68
C PRO A 44 4.98 14.84 -13.28
N PHE A 45 3.74 15.31 -13.21
CA PHE A 45 2.58 14.46 -12.93
C PHE A 45 2.27 13.47 -14.07
N ALA A 46 2.35 13.88 -15.33
CA ALA A 46 2.12 12.99 -16.46
C ALA A 46 3.22 11.91 -16.56
N ARG A 47 4.47 12.25 -16.26
CA ARG A 47 5.58 11.28 -16.15
C ARG A 47 5.35 10.27 -15.04
N LEU A 48 4.81 10.71 -13.89
CA LEU A 48 4.46 9.82 -12.79
C LEU A 48 3.41 8.79 -13.21
N TYR A 49 2.32 9.24 -13.86
CA TYR A 49 1.24 8.36 -14.30
C TYR A 49 1.66 7.37 -15.41
N ARG A 50 2.63 7.75 -16.25
CA ARG A 50 3.15 6.87 -17.31
C ARG A 50 4.26 5.93 -16.84
N GLY A 51 4.68 6.01 -15.56
CA GLY A 51 5.79 5.21 -15.02
C GLY A 51 7.15 5.60 -15.62
N GLU A 52 7.26 6.82 -16.14
CA GLU A 52 8.47 7.38 -16.77
C GLU A 52 9.38 8.12 -15.78
N THR A 53 9.09 7.98 -14.49
CA THR A 53 9.92 8.55 -13.42
C THR A 53 11.25 7.80 -13.34
N THR A 54 12.32 8.54 -13.04
CA THR A 54 13.69 8.02 -12.93
C THR A 54 14.25 8.22 -11.53
N PHE A 55 13.41 8.02 -10.51
CA PHE A 55 13.82 8.22 -9.13
C PHE A 55 14.70 7.06 -8.65
N ASP A 56 15.83 7.38 -8.00
CA ASP A 56 16.73 6.38 -7.41
C ASP A 56 16.38 6.12 -5.95
N PHE A 57 15.58 5.07 -5.73
CA PHE A 57 15.15 4.64 -4.41
C PHE A 57 16.25 3.93 -3.62
N VAL A 58 16.98 3.05 -4.29
CA VAL A 58 17.99 2.19 -3.66
C VAL A 58 19.30 2.94 -3.39
N GLY A 59 19.72 3.84 -4.29
CA GLY A 59 20.93 4.65 -4.09
C GLY A 59 20.83 5.56 -2.87
N ARG A 60 19.63 6.04 -2.55
CA ARG A 60 19.35 6.88 -1.37
C ARG A 60 18.92 6.09 -0.13
N LYS A 61 19.10 4.77 -0.09
CA LYS A 61 18.67 3.90 1.04
C LYS A 61 19.18 4.37 2.41
N ARG A 62 20.40 4.92 2.49
CA ARG A 62 20.93 5.45 3.76
C ARG A 62 20.06 6.57 4.32
N THR A 63 19.59 7.49 3.50
CA THR A 63 18.70 8.58 3.91
C THR A 63 17.38 8.06 4.46
N TRP A 64 16.75 7.11 3.76
CA TRP A 64 15.48 6.53 4.18
C TRP A 64 15.61 5.76 5.49
N PHE A 65 16.64 4.92 5.61
CA PHE A 65 16.90 4.18 6.86
C PHE A 65 17.27 5.13 8.01
N THR A 66 17.99 6.23 7.77
CA THR A 66 18.30 7.21 8.81
C THR A 66 17.04 7.89 9.32
N ILE A 67 16.14 8.33 8.43
CA ILE A 67 14.86 8.94 8.82
C ILE A 67 14.05 7.96 9.68
N SER A 68 13.86 6.72 9.21
CA SER A 68 13.13 5.68 9.94
C SER A 68 13.76 5.39 11.31
N THR A 69 15.08 5.21 11.34
CA THR A 69 15.80 4.93 12.58
C THR A 69 15.66 6.08 13.57
N LEU A 70 15.73 7.32 13.11
CA LEU A 70 15.56 8.50 13.96
C LEU A 70 14.17 8.55 14.59
N ILE A 71 13.12 8.28 13.82
CA ILE A 71 11.73 8.24 14.33
C ILE A 71 11.57 7.11 15.35
N ILE A 72 12.06 5.91 15.03
CA ILE A 72 11.97 4.74 15.92
C ILE A 72 12.76 4.98 17.22
N VAL A 73 13.98 5.47 17.12
CA VAL A 73 14.82 5.75 18.30
C VAL A 73 14.21 6.84 19.17
N ALA A 74 13.71 7.93 18.57
CA ALA A 74 13.00 8.97 19.29
C ALA A 74 11.75 8.41 20.01
N GLY A 75 11.01 7.53 19.34
CA GLY A 75 9.86 6.82 19.93
C GLY A 75 10.27 5.94 21.12
N ILE A 76 11.31 5.15 20.98
CA ILE A 76 11.84 4.29 22.07
C ILE A 76 12.29 5.14 23.26
N ILE A 77 13.05 6.23 23.01
CA ILE A 77 13.45 7.16 24.06
C ILE A 77 12.24 7.75 24.76
N SER A 78 11.21 8.15 24.00
CA SER A 78 9.96 8.66 24.58
C SER A 78 9.26 7.62 25.46
N ILE A 79 9.20 6.35 25.05
CA ILE A 79 8.64 5.25 25.85
C ILE A 79 9.39 5.10 27.18
N ILE A 80 10.73 5.12 27.12
CA ILE A 80 11.58 4.99 28.33
C ILE A 80 11.38 6.17 29.28
N LEU A 81 11.43 7.41 28.75
CA LEU A 81 11.28 8.61 29.57
C LEU A 81 9.90 8.73 30.21
N ARG A 82 8.84 8.22 29.56
CA ARG A 82 7.46 8.24 30.07
C ARG A 82 7.13 7.02 30.96
N GLY A 83 8.03 6.04 31.07
CA GLY A 83 7.79 4.81 31.83
C GLY A 83 6.83 3.83 31.17
N GLY A 84 6.62 3.94 29.83
CA GLY A 84 5.78 3.06 29.04
C GLY A 84 4.90 3.80 28.06
N LEU A 85 4.00 3.05 27.42
CA LEU A 85 2.95 3.58 26.54
C LEU A 85 1.76 4.09 27.36
N ASN A 86 1.07 5.10 26.85
CA ASN A 86 -0.16 5.60 27.43
C ASN A 86 -1.32 4.64 27.10
N LEU A 87 -1.41 3.53 27.88
CA LEU A 87 -2.47 2.53 27.70
C LEU A 87 -3.78 3.03 28.29
N GLY A 88 -4.88 2.85 27.56
CA GLY A 88 -6.23 3.13 28.05
C GLY A 88 -6.66 2.22 29.19
N ILE A 89 -7.74 2.59 29.89
CA ILE A 89 -8.32 1.81 30.98
C ILE A 89 -8.74 0.41 30.54
N GLN A 90 -9.02 0.21 29.26
CA GLN A 90 -9.38 -1.08 28.69
C GLN A 90 -8.24 -2.11 28.83
N PHE A 91 -6.97 -1.64 28.93
CA PHE A 91 -5.79 -2.49 29.15
C PHE A 91 -5.32 -2.51 30.60
N LYS A 92 -5.33 -1.33 31.26
CA LYS A 92 -4.84 -1.22 32.65
C LYS A 92 -5.90 -1.53 33.71
N GLY A 93 -7.16 -1.41 33.32
CA GLY A 93 -8.25 -1.25 34.26
C GLY A 93 -8.32 0.19 34.79
N GLY A 94 -9.41 0.55 35.40
CA GLY A 94 -9.63 1.89 35.97
C GLY A 94 -11.04 2.40 35.73
N THR A 95 -11.23 3.67 36.07
CA THR A 95 -12.47 4.40 35.83
C THR A 95 -12.25 5.55 34.88
N GLU A 96 -13.17 5.74 33.96
CA GLU A 96 -13.17 6.79 32.93
C GLU A 96 -14.47 7.57 33.00
N TRP A 97 -14.35 8.88 32.91
CA TRP A 97 -15.48 9.80 32.81
C TRP A 97 -15.34 10.60 31.50
N THR A 98 -16.35 10.55 30.65
CA THR A 98 -16.41 11.35 29.41
C THR A 98 -17.54 12.32 29.50
N VAL A 99 -17.25 13.61 29.53
CA VAL A 99 -18.25 14.66 29.76
C VAL A 99 -18.09 15.83 28.78
N ALA A 100 -19.21 16.44 28.36
CA ALA A 100 -19.16 17.66 27.57
C ALA A 100 -18.55 18.78 28.42
N ALA A 101 -17.52 19.45 27.88
CA ALA A 101 -16.76 20.46 28.60
C ALA A 101 -16.36 21.62 27.68
N PRO A 102 -17.31 22.32 27.05
CA PRO A 102 -17.00 23.43 26.16
C PRO A 102 -16.25 24.54 26.90
N GLY A 103 -15.11 24.99 26.36
CA GLY A 103 -14.32 26.07 26.93
C GLY A 103 -13.43 25.70 28.12
N VAL A 104 -13.40 24.43 28.56
CA VAL A 104 -12.49 23.94 29.61
C VAL A 104 -11.12 23.66 29.00
N SER A 105 -10.05 24.20 29.61
CA SER A 105 -8.70 23.86 29.22
C SER A 105 -8.19 22.59 29.90
N GLN A 106 -7.26 21.89 29.25
CA GLN A 106 -6.66 20.67 29.82
C GLN A 106 -5.97 20.93 31.16
N THR A 107 -5.33 22.10 31.30
CA THR A 107 -4.66 22.50 32.55
C THR A 107 -5.69 22.71 33.69
N GLN A 108 -6.81 23.36 33.40
CA GLN A 108 -7.90 23.56 34.38
C GLN A 108 -8.46 22.21 34.83
N ALA A 109 -8.71 21.30 33.89
CA ALA A 109 -9.23 19.97 34.21
C ALA A 109 -8.23 19.15 35.03
N THR A 110 -6.95 19.17 34.65
CA THR A 110 -5.89 18.46 35.38
C THR A 110 -5.76 18.98 36.83
N ASN A 111 -5.74 20.30 37.00
CA ASN A 111 -5.67 20.93 38.32
C ASN A 111 -6.89 20.57 39.18
N ALA A 112 -8.10 20.60 38.60
CA ALA A 112 -9.32 20.22 39.31
C ALA A 112 -9.32 18.76 39.73
N MET A 113 -8.82 17.85 38.91
CA MET A 113 -8.71 16.42 39.22
C MET A 113 -7.65 16.14 40.30
N GLN A 114 -6.52 16.85 40.27
CA GLN A 114 -5.52 16.77 41.34
C GLN A 114 -6.05 17.32 42.67
N ALA A 115 -6.77 18.43 42.61
CA ALA A 115 -7.44 18.97 43.79
C ALA A 115 -8.53 18.05 44.37
N ALA A 116 -9.17 17.22 43.54
CA ALA A 116 -10.12 16.20 43.95
C ALA A 116 -9.44 14.98 44.61
N GLY A 117 -8.12 14.85 44.57
CA GLY A 117 -7.35 13.77 45.19
C GLY A 117 -6.69 12.79 44.22
N LEU A 118 -6.88 12.91 42.92
CA LEU A 118 -6.24 12.03 41.93
C LEU A 118 -4.74 12.31 41.83
N THR A 119 -3.92 11.29 42.10
CA THR A 119 -2.46 11.44 42.12
C THR A 119 -1.87 11.61 40.71
N SER A 120 -2.44 10.97 39.70
CA SER A 120 -1.95 11.01 38.32
C SER A 120 -3.11 10.83 37.33
N PRO A 121 -4.02 11.81 37.24
CA PRO A 121 -5.13 11.72 36.30
C PRO A 121 -4.60 11.83 34.86
N VAL A 122 -5.10 10.97 33.97
CA VAL A 122 -4.95 11.16 32.52
C VAL A 122 -6.13 12.00 32.05
N VAL A 123 -5.83 13.22 31.59
CA VAL A 123 -6.86 14.18 31.17
C VAL A 123 -6.64 14.47 29.68
N GLN A 124 -7.67 14.25 28.88
CA GLN A 124 -7.65 14.50 27.44
C GLN A 124 -8.85 15.36 27.05
N LEU A 125 -8.63 16.28 26.14
CA LEU A 125 -9.68 17.05 25.47
C LEU A 125 -9.91 16.45 24.08
N LEU A 126 -11.16 16.20 23.77
CA LEU A 126 -11.62 15.58 22.53
C LEU A 126 -12.59 16.52 21.84
N GLY A 127 -12.45 16.72 20.52
CA GLY A 127 -13.25 17.68 19.77
C GLY A 127 -12.91 19.15 20.07
N GLN A 128 -13.65 20.07 19.45
CA GLN A 128 -13.44 21.51 19.58
C GLN A 128 -14.74 22.27 19.73
N GLY A 129 -14.65 23.47 20.32
CA GLY A 129 -15.78 24.38 20.44
C GLY A 129 -16.94 23.83 21.29
N THR A 130 -18.14 23.84 20.77
CA THR A 130 -19.36 23.37 21.46
C THR A 130 -19.42 21.85 21.61
N HIS A 131 -18.68 21.10 20.80
CA HIS A 131 -18.59 19.64 20.84
C HIS A 131 -17.39 19.13 21.64
N GLN A 132 -16.67 20.03 22.31
CA GLN A 132 -15.53 19.66 23.15
C GLN A 132 -15.98 18.76 24.31
N GLN A 133 -15.31 17.63 24.43
CA GLN A 133 -15.50 16.68 25.53
C GLN A 133 -14.21 16.57 26.36
N LEU A 134 -14.38 16.34 27.62
CA LEU A 134 -13.31 16.06 28.56
C LEU A 134 -13.37 14.58 28.92
N ASN A 135 -12.29 13.88 28.63
CA ASN A 135 -12.05 12.49 29.05
C ASN A 135 -11.06 12.48 30.22
N VAL A 136 -11.49 11.95 31.35
CA VAL A 136 -10.68 11.81 32.55
C VAL A 136 -10.59 10.35 32.93
N GLN A 137 -9.37 9.84 33.09
CA GLN A 137 -9.11 8.46 33.48
C GLN A 137 -8.27 8.41 34.76
N ALA A 138 -8.63 7.47 35.65
CA ALA A 138 -7.92 7.23 36.88
C ALA A 138 -7.85 5.73 37.22
N ASP A 139 -6.67 5.27 37.68
CA ASP A 139 -6.47 3.91 38.18
C ASP A 139 -6.90 3.87 39.68
N LEU A 140 -8.18 3.58 39.91
CA LEU A 140 -8.73 3.44 41.23
C LEU A 140 -8.77 1.97 41.75
N ASN A 141 -8.32 1.02 40.93
CA ASN A 141 -8.38 -0.41 41.24
C ASN A 141 -7.48 -0.83 42.43
N LYS A 142 -6.54 0.01 42.81
CA LYS A 142 -5.63 -0.22 43.93
C LYS A 142 -6.26 0.16 45.27
N LEU A 143 -7.40 0.85 45.26
CA LEU A 143 -8.11 1.30 46.44
C LEU A 143 -9.05 0.19 46.93
N SER A 144 -9.35 0.21 48.23
CA SER A 144 -10.44 -0.62 48.79
C SER A 144 -11.78 -0.18 48.17
N PRO A 145 -12.80 -1.08 48.09
CA PRO A 145 -14.08 -0.73 47.45
C PRO A 145 -14.74 0.53 48.01
N ASN A 146 -14.68 0.72 49.33
CA ASN A 146 -15.24 1.93 49.96
C ASN A 146 -14.43 3.20 49.64
N ALA A 147 -13.10 3.09 49.61
CA ALA A 147 -12.25 4.20 49.24
C ALA A 147 -12.40 4.55 47.76
N GLN A 148 -12.59 3.56 46.88
CA GLN A 148 -12.86 3.77 45.47
C GLN A 148 -14.15 4.56 45.26
N VAL A 149 -15.25 4.17 45.88
CA VAL A 149 -16.54 4.89 45.80
C VAL A 149 -16.40 6.32 46.32
N ALA A 150 -15.68 6.53 47.40
CA ALA A 150 -15.45 7.87 47.95
C ALA A 150 -14.63 8.75 47.01
N GLU A 151 -13.62 8.18 46.33
CA GLU A 151 -12.80 8.89 45.35
C GLU A 151 -13.61 9.22 44.09
N GLU A 152 -14.36 8.26 43.56
CA GLU A 152 -15.27 8.44 42.43
C GLU A 152 -16.24 9.59 42.67
N ASN A 153 -16.89 9.62 43.83
CA ASN A 153 -17.81 10.71 44.21
C ASN A 153 -17.10 12.08 44.25
N ARG A 154 -15.87 12.14 44.79
CA ARG A 154 -15.08 13.40 44.78
C ARG A 154 -14.79 13.88 43.39
N VAL A 155 -14.37 12.98 42.50
CA VAL A 155 -14.10 13.29 41.08
C VAL A 155 -15.36 13.75 40.36
N GLU A 156 -16.50 13.06 40.57
CA GLU A 156 -17.79 13.37 39.98
C GLU A 156 -18.28 14.78 40.41
N VAL A 157 -18.13 15.14 41.67
CA VAL A 157 -18.45 16.48 42.17
C VAL A 157 -17.52 17.54 41.58
N ALA A 158 -16.23 17.26 41.49
CA ALA A 158 -15.25 18.19 40.89
C ALA A 158 -15.50 18.41 39.39
N LEU A 159 -15.77 17.35 38.64
CA LEU A 159 -16.14 17.42 37.22
C LEU A 159 -17.46 18.18 37.02
N ALA A 160 -18.49 17.89 37.85
CA ALA A 160 -19.78 18.58 37.79
C ALA A 160 -19.61 20.10 37.99
N LYS A 161 -18.78 20.50 38.96
CA LYS A 161 -18.46 21.91 39.21
C LYS A 161 -17.68 22.53 38.04
N LEU A 162 -16.73 21.80 37.47
CA LEU A 162 -15.89 22.30 36.35
C LEU A 162 -16.70 22.49 35.07
N THR A 163 -17.64 21.59 34.79
CA THR A 163 -18.44 21.57 33.56
C THR A 163 -19.81 22.21 33.70
N ASN A 164 -20.11 22.74 34.90
CA ASN A 164 -21.40 23.35 35.25
C ASN A 164 -22.59 22.39 35.00
N THR A 165 -22.41 21.11 35.37
CA THR A 165 -23.40 20.05 35.25
C THR A 165 -23.73 19.44 36.62
N THR A 166 -24.54 18.40 36.67
CA THR A 166 -24.87 17.70 37.92
C THR A 166 -23.96 16.46 38.11
N PRO A 167 -23.61 16.09 39.34
CA PRO A 167 -22.85 14.85 39.60
C PRO A 167 -23.53 13.60 39.05
N GLU A 168 -24.85 13.54 39.01
CA GLU A 168 -25.62 12.47 38.42
C GLU A 168 -25.36 12.30 36.92
N THR A 169 -25.26 13.41 36.19
CA THR A 169 -24.91 13.39 34.77
C THR A 169 -23.50 12.84 34.57
N ILE A 170 -22.54 13.24 35.40
CA ILE A 170 -21.16 12.73 35.34
C ILE A 170 -21.12 11.24 35.62
N LYS A 171 -21.83 10.78 36.65
CA LYS A 171 -21.95 9.37 37.05
C LYS A 171 -22.52 8.47 35.95
N ASN A 172 -23.54 8.97 35.23
CA ASN A 172 -24.16 8.24 34.11
C ASN A 172 -23.22 8.08 32.91
N ASN A 173 -22.21 8.94 32.78
CA ASN A 173 -21.19 8.91 31.73
C ASN A 173 -19.87 8.30 32.22
N ARG A 174 -19.91 7.47 33.23
CA ARG A 174 -18.77 6.75 33.79
C ARG A 174 -18.68 5.35 33.22
N THR A 175 -17.48 4.99 32.79
CA THR A 175 -17.13 3.61 32.41
C THR A 175 -16.10 3.06 33.37
N GLN A 176 -16.31 1.86 33.88
CA GLN A 176 -15.41 1.20 34.79
C GLN A 176 -14.94 -0.13 34.23
N VAL A 177 -13.64 -0.35 34.26
CA VAL A 177 -13.00 -1.59 33.77
C VAL A 177 -12.19 -2.22 34.89
N GLY A 178 -12.55 -3.43 35.23
CA GLY A 178 -11.83 -4.19 36.27
C GLY A 178 -10.46 -4.68 35.78
N PRO A 179 -9.48 -4.90 36.66
CA PRO A 179 -8.10 -5.30 36.28
C PRO A 179 -8.04 -6.65 35.56
N THR A 180 -8.90 -7.59 35.89
CA THR A 180 -8.99 -8.90 35.20
C THR A 180 -9.43 -8.78 33.77
N TRP A 181 -10.36 -7.87 33.48
CA TRP A 181 -10.80 -7.57 32.12
C TRP A 181 -9.69 -6.98 31.29
N GLY A 182 -8.96 -5.98 31.82
CA GLY A 182 -7.84 -5.36 31.14
C GLY A 182 -6.74 -6.37 30.79
N SER A 183 -6.39 -7.28 31.70
CA SER A 183 -5.41 -8.33 31.42
C SER A 183 -5.88 -9.31 30.35
N GLN A 184 -7.17 -9.67 30.33
CA GLN A 184 -7.75 -10.53 29.30
C GLN A 184 -7.70 -9.87 27.92
N ILE A 185 -8.05 -8.59 27.81
CA ILE A 185 -7.96 -7.84 26.55
C ILE A 185 -6.52 -7.77 26.06
N THR A 186 -5.56 -7.47 26.95
CA THR A 186 -4.14 -7.45 26.60
C THR A 186 -3.68 -8.79 26.03
N ASN A 187 -3.99 -9.89 26.70
CA ASN A 187 -3.62 -11.22 26.23
C ASN A 187 -4.26 -11.57 24.89
N LYS A 188 -5.52 -11.19 24.67
CA LYS A 188 -6.20 -11.39 23.39
C LYS A 188 -5.59 -10.55 22.27
N ALA A 189 -5.23 -9.29 22.54
CA ALA A 189 -4.56 -8.41 21.59
C ALA A 189 -3.21 -8.96 21.16
N ILE A 190 -2.37 -9.41 22.11
CA ILE A 190 -1.07 -10.04 21.82
C ILE A 190 -1.27 -11.33 21.03
N THR A 191 -2.21 -12.18 21.42
CA THR A 191 -2.52 -13.42 20.70
C THR A 191 -2.96 -13.16 19.28
N ALA A 192 -3.84 -12.17 19.06
CA ALA A 192 -4.30 -11.77 17.73
C ALA A 192 -3.13 -11.29 16.86
N LEU A 193 -2.22 -10.50 17.41
CA LEU A 193 -1.04 -10.03 16.71
C LEU A 193 -0.11 -11.20 16.30
N ILE A 194 0.13 -12.13 17.20
CA ILE A 194 0.97 -13.33 16.92
C ILE A 194 0.31 -14.18 15.82
N ILE A 195 -0.97 -14.47 15.93
CA ILE A 195 -1.72 -15.25 14.93
C ILE A 195 -1.67 -14.54 13.58
N PHE A 196 -1.88 -13.23 13.55
CA PHE A 196 -1.79 -12.41 12.34
C PHE A 196 -0.42 -12.58 11.67
N PHE A 197 0.68 -12.43 12.41
CA PHE A 197 2.04 -12.58 11.86
C PHE A 197 2.30 -13.98 11.32
N ILE A 198 1.80 -15.02 11.99
CA ILE A 198 1.94 -16.41 11.51
C ILE A 198 1.17 -16.59 10.20
N VAL A 199 -0.10 -16.20 10.14
CA VAL A 199 -0.95 -16.36 8.96
C VAL A 199 -0.37 -15.57 7.76
N VAL A 200 0.01 -14.32 8.00
CA VAL A 200 0.61 -13.47 6.97
C VAL A 200 1.98 -14.01 6.55
N GLY A 201 2.80 -14.47 7.48
CA GLY A 201 4.10 -15.07 7.18
C GLY A 201 3.97 -16.31 6.30
N ILE A 202 3.01 -17.18 6.58
CA ILE A 202 2.68 -18.35 5.74
C ILE A 202 2.22 -17.90 4.35
N TYR A 203 1.27 -16.95 4.27
CA TYR A 203 0.76 -16.43 3.01
C TYR A 203 1.88 -15.87 2.12
N ILE A 204 2.74 -15.01 2.68
CA ILE A 204 3.84 -14.39 1.92
C ILE A 204 4.87 -15.45 1.50
N SER A 205 5.18 -16.42 2.36
CA SER A 205 6.15 -17.48 2.06
C SER A 205 5.68 -18.42 0.95
N ILE A 206 4.37 -18.63 0.80
CA ILE A 206 3.79 -19.40 -0.32
C ILE A 206 3.82 -18.56 -1.61
N ARG A 207 3.56 -17.26 -1.51
CA ARG A 207 3.39 -16.37 -2.66
C ARG A 207 4.71 -15.91 -3.26
N PHE A 208 5.75 -15.73 -2.44
CA PHE A 208 7.02 -15.11 -2.79
C PHE A 208 8.23 -15.96 -2.39
N GLU A 209 9.37 -15.60 -2.96
CA GLU A 209 10.65 -16.17 -2.55
C GLU A 209 11.00 -15.80 -1.10
N PRO A 210 11.76 -16.65 -0.35
CA PRO A 210 12.05 -16.41 1.06
C PRO A 210 12.67 -15.04 1.37
N LYS A 211 13.49 -14.51 0.48
CA LYS A 211 14.11 -13.18 0.66
C LYS A 211 13.10 -12.03 0.49
N MET A 212 12.13 -12.19 -0.41
CA MET A 212 11.02 -11.26 -0.55
C MET A 212 10.13 -11.32 0.69
N ALA A 213 9.81 -12.53 1.16
CA ALA A 213 9.04 -12.73 2.38
C ALA A 213 9.71 -12.07 3.59
N ALA A 214 11.03 -12.26 3.76
CA ALA A 214 11.80 -11.64 4.83
C ALA A 214 11.79 -10.10 4.73
N ALA A 215 11.93 -9.54 3.52
CA ALA A 215 11.89 -8.09 3.32
C ALA A 215 10.51 -7.49 3.64
N ALA A 216 9.42 -8.15 3.24
CA ALA A 216 8.07 -7.75 3.60
C ALA A 216 7.85 -7.80 5.12
N PHE A 217 8.34 -8.84 5.79
CA PHE A 217 8.25 -8.96 7.23
C PHE A 217 9.01 -7.84 7.96
N VAL A 218 10.21 -7.46 7.49
CA VAL A 218 10.97 -6.32 8.02
C VAL A 218 10.18 -5.03 7.87
N ALA A 219 9.52 -4.80 6.72
CA ALA A 219 8.69 -3.63 6.51
C ALA A 219 7.48 -3.59 7.46
N MET A 220 6.82 -4.73 7.71
CA MET A 220 5.71 -4.81 8.67
C MET A 220 6.15 -4.51 10.10
N VAL A 221 7.29 -5.05 10.53
CA VAL A 221 7.87 -4.74 11.85
C VAL A 221 8.22 -3.25 11.95
N HIS A 222 8.80 -2.68 10.91
CA HIS A 222 9.08 -1.25 10.82
C HIS A 222 7.80 -0.42 11.01
N ASP A 223 6.69 -0.78 10.36
CA ASP A 223 5.42 -0.04 10.45
C ASP A 223 4.86 -0.03 11.87
N ILE A 224 4.94 -1.16 12.58
CA ILE A 224 4.57 -1.22 13.99
C ILE A 224 5.47 -0.30 14.83
N LEU A 225 6.79 -0.39 14.65
CA LEU A 225 7.73 0.39 15.43
C LEU A 225 7.56 1.89 15.22
N VAL A 226 7.32 2.32 13.97
CA VAL A 226 7.02 3.72 13.66
C VAL A 226 5.71 4.16 14.27
N THR A 227 4.64 3.36 14.11
CA THR A 227 3.31 3.68 14.68
C THR A 227 3.38 3.80 16.20
N VAL A 228 3.96 2.83 16.88
CA VAL A 228 4.16 2.84 18.33
C VAL A 228 5.05 4.00 18.76
N GLY A 229 6.11 4.28 18.01
CA GLY A 229 7.00 5.42 18.25
C GLY A 229 6.27 6.76 18.16
N VAL A 230 5.46 6.97 17.12
CA VAL A 230 4.64 8.19 16.96
C VAL A 230 3.63 8.32 18.10
N TYR A 231 2.95 7.23 18.47
CA TYR A 231 2.01 7.20 19.59
C TYR A 231 2.67 7.62 20.90
N SER A 232 3.88 7.13 21.17
CA SER A 232 4.64 7.52 22.35
C SER A 232 5.10 8.98 22.32
N LEU A 233 5.60 9.48 21.18
CA LEU A 233 6.06 10.85 21.02
C LEU A 233 4.96 11.86 21.32
N PHE A 234 3.76 11.64 20.78
CA PHE A 234 2.61 12.53 20.96
C PHE A 234 1.75 12.20 22.15
N ASN A 235 2.13 11.16 22.92
CA ASN A 235 1.36 10.69 24.08
C ASN A 235 -0.08 10.27 23.75
N PHE A 236 -0.31 9.74 22.54
CA PHE A 236 -1.61 9.24 22.16
C PHE A 236 -1.97 7.99 22.97
N GLN A 237 -3.26 7.85 23.26
CA GLN A 237 -3.74 6.72 24.02
C GLN A 237 -3.84 5.46 23.16
N VAL A 238 -3.33 4.34 23.68
CA VAL A 238 -3.45 3.02 23.06
C VAL A 238 -4.68 2.33 23.64
N THR A 239 -5.69 2.13 22.79
CA THR A 239 -6.95 1.46 23.11
C THR A 239 -7.07 0.15 22.33
N PRO A 240 -8.05 -0.75 22.62
CA PRO A 240 -8.32 -1.91 21.76
C PRO A 240 -8.59 -1.52 20.31
N ASP A 241 -9.23 -0.38 20.06
CA ASP A 241 -9.48 0.14 18.72
C ASP A 241 -8.17 0.48 18.00
N THR A 242 -7.17 1.00 18.71
CA THR A 242 -5.81 1.20 18.19
C THR A 242 -5.20 -0.12 17.72
N VAL A 243 -5.37 -1.21 18.48
CA VAL A 243 -4.84 -2.53 18.09
C VAL A 243 -5.54 -3.06 16.84
N VAL A 244 -6.86 -2.92 16.75
CA VAL A 244 -7.62 -3.29 15.54
C VAL A 244 -7.15 -2.47 14.34
N ALA A 245 -6.95 -1.16 14.52
CA ALA A 245 -6.40 -0.28 13.49
C ALA A 245 -5.01 -0.76 13.03
N VAL A 246 -4.10 -1.06 13.96
CA VAL A 246 -2.75 -1.56 13.62
C VAL A 246 -2.81 -2.85 12.82
N LEU A 247 -3.64 -3.83 13.21
CA LEU A 247 -3.80 -5.07 12.43
C LEU A 247 -4.35 -4.79 11.02
N THR A 248 -5.28 -3.86 10.89
CA THR A 248 -5.86 -3.45 9.59
C THR A 248 -4.80 -2.81 8.69
N ILE A 249 -3.98 -1.92 9.25
CA ILE A 249 -2.89 -1.23 8.54
C ILE A 249 -1.83 -2.21 8.05
N LEU A 250 -1.45 -3.18 8.87
CA LEU A 250 -0.47 -4.19 8.48
C LEU A 250 -0.94 -4.97 7.26
N GLY A 251 -2.24 -5.30 7.17
CA GLY A 251 -2.82 -5.92 5.99
C GLY A 251 -2.75 -5.01 4.76
N TYR A 252 -3.03 -3.73 4.94
CA TYR A 252 -2.98 -2.73 3.86
C TYR A 252 -1.54 -2.48 3.38
N SER A 253 -0.59 -2.27 4.30
CA SER A 253 0.83 -2.08 3.98
C SER A 253 1.41 -3.28 3.22
N LEU A 254 1.00 -4.48 3.64
CA LEU A 254 1.36 -5.70 2.95
C LEU A 254 0.85 -5.73 1.50
N TYR A 255 -0.40 -5.29 1.27
CA TYR A 255 -0.96 -5.26 -0.08
C TYR A 255 -0.10 -4.42 -1.03
N ASP A 256 0.32 -3.23 -0.63
CA ASP A 256 1.17 -2.37 -1.45
C ASP A 256 2.56 -2.99 -1.67
N THR A 257 3.16 -3.57 -0.62
CA THR A 257 4.43 -4.31 -0.72
C THR A 257 4.33 -5.50 -1.70
N VAL A 258 3.21 -6.24 -1.70
CA VAL A 258 2.94 -7.35 -2.62
C VAL A 258 2.90 -6.87 -4.07
N VAL A 259 2.23 -5.75 -4.34
CA VAL A 259 2.16 -5.16 -5.71
C VAL A 259 3.55 -4.80 -6.23
N VAL A 260 4.37 -4.16 -5.39
CA VAL A 260 5.76 -3.83 -5.74
C VAL A 260 6.58 -5.10 -6.00
N PHE A 261 6.48 -6.09 -5.12
CA PHE A 261 7.27 -7.34 -5.24
C PHE A 261 6.84 -8.22 -6.42
N ASP A 262 5.56 -8.22 -6.78
CA ASP A 262 5.09 -8.87 -8.01
C ASP A 262 5.77 -8.24 -9.24
N ARG A 263 5.83 -6.90 -9.31
CA ARG A 263 6.50 -6.21 -10.39
C ARG A 263 8.00 -6.49 -10.44
N VAL A 264 8.66 -6.51 -9.28
CA VAL A 264 10.08 -6.90 -9.17
C VAL A 264 10.29 -8.33 -9.67
N ARG A 265 9.40 -9.26 -9.31
CA ARG A 265 9.48 -10.67 -9.74
C ARG A 265 9.31 -10.80 -11.26
N ASP A 266 8.35 -10.08 -11.84
CA ASP A 266 8.12 -10.11 -13.28
C ASP A 266 9.31 -9.54 -14.05
N ASN A 267 9.84 -8.40 -13.62
CA ASN A 267 11.04 -7.80 -14.21
C ASN A 267 12.28 -8.70 -14.01
N THR A 268 12.36 -9.45 -12.89
CA THR A 268 13.46 -10.40 -12.65
C THR A 268 13.43 -11.57 -13.63
N LYS A 269 12.24 -12.08 -13.95
CA LYS A 269 12.05 -13.16 -14.93
C LYS A 269 12.25 -12.67 -16.36
N GLY A 270 11.88 -11.45 -16.66
CA GLY A 270 12.07 -10.82 -17.98
C GLY A 270 13.49 -10.28 -18.15
N ILE A 271 13.68 -9.01 -17.89
CA ILE A 271 14.93 -8.27 -18.11
C ILE A 271 16.08 -8.85 -17.28
N GLY A 272 15.83 -9.24 -16.04
CA GLY A 272 16.81 -9.85 -15.15
C GLY A 272 17.39 -11.17 -15.66
N ALA A 273 16.66 -11.90 -16.51
CA ALA A 273 17.15 -13.13 -17.14
C ALA A 273 18.30 -12.87 -18.13
N THR A 274 18.38 -11.71 -18.73
CA THR A 274 19.44 -11.34 -19.69
C THR A 274 20.84 -11.25 -19.07
N GLY A 275 20.92 -11.08 -17.75
CA GLY A 275 22.19 -10.91 -17.03
C GLY A 275 22.92 -9.60 -17.33
N ARG A 276 22.26 -8.63 -17.97
CA ARG A 276 22.81 -7.32 -18.33
C ARG A 276 22.53 -6.23 -17.31
N VAL A 277 21.53 -6.41 -16.45
CA VAL A 277 21.04 -5.41 -15.49
C VAL A 277 21.35 -5.89 -14.07
N THR A 278 21.83 -5.01 -13.21
CA THR A 278 22.05 -5.29 -11.78
C THR A 278 20.71 -5.37 -11.03
N TYR A 279 20.71 -6.02 -9.86
CA TYR A 279 19.49 -6.11 -9.08
C TYR A 279 19.01 -4.74 -8.59
N THR A 280 19.93 -3.83 -8.23
CA THR A 280 19.63 -2.43 -7.90
C THR A 280 18.87 -1.71 -9.01
N GLN A 281 19.36 -1.81 -10.26
CA GLN A 281 18.70 -1.19 -11.43
C GLN A 281 17.30 -1.78 -11.65
N LEU A 282 17.16 -3.10 -11.48
CA LEU A 282 15.90 -3.80 -11.64
C LEU A 282 14.87 -3.40 -10.57
N ILE A 283 15.29 -3.25 -9.31
CA ILE A 283 14.43 -2.72 -8.24
C ILE A 283 14.00 -1.29 -8.56
N ASN A 284 14.94 -0.38 -8.89
CA ASN A 284 14.60 1.00 -9.21
C ASN A 284 13.62 1.10 -10.38
N LEU A 285 13.81 0.28 -11.42
CA LEU A 285 12.87 0.20 -12.53
C LEU A 285 11.46 -0.22 -12.07
N SER A 286 11.38 -1.31 -11.29
CA SER A 286 10.12 -1.84 -10.80
C SER A 286 9.38 -0.83 -9.92
N MET A 287 10.12 -0.13 -9.05
CA MET A 287 9.59 0.92 -8.20
C MET A 287 9.03 2.08 -9.00
N ASN A 288 9.76 2.58 -9.99
CA ASN A 288 9.27 3.67 -10.84
C ASN A 288 8.02 3.27 -11.64
N GLN A 289 7.91 2.01 -12.06
CA GLN A 289 6.73 1.48 -12.76
C GLN A 289 5.50 1.35 -11.88
N THR A 290 5.67 1.13 -10.57
CA THR A 290 4.57 0.94 -9.62
C THR A 290 4.24 2.21 -8.82
N LEU A 291 5.10 3.23 -8.85
CA LEU A 291 5.04 4.41 -8.01
C LEU A 291 3.68 5.13 -8.07
N ALA A 292 3.15 5.37 -9.28
CA ALA A 292 1.86 6.02 -9.45
C ALA A 292 0.72 5.22 -8.81
N ARG A 293 0.75 3.90 -8.93
CA ARG A 293 -0.23 3.02 -8.29
C ARG A 293 -0.14 3.10 -6.78
N SER A 294 1.06 2.97 -6.19
CA SER A 294 1.27 3.05 -4.74
C SER A 294 0.83 4.39 -4.17
N ILE A 295 1.13 5.52 -4.84
CA ILE A 295 0.67 6.84 -4.42
C ILE A 295 -0.86 6.93 -4.49
N ASN A 296 -1.48 6.51 -5.59
CA ASN A 296 -2.93 6.59 -5.74
C ASN A 296 -3.68 5.71 -4.73
N THR A 297 -3.22 4.48 -4.52
CA THR A 297 -3.84 3.57 -3.54
C THR A 297 -3.73 4.12 -2.13
N SER A 298 -2.57 4.66 -1.75
CA SER A 298 -2.36 5.29 -0.45
C SER A 298 -3.24 6.53 -0.28
N LEU A 299 -3.33 7.39 -1.29
CA LEU A 299 -4.17 8.59 -1.25
C LEU A 299 -5.65 8.22 -1.07
N VAL A 300 -6.15 7.27 -1.87
CA VAL A 300 -7.55 6.82 -1.78
C VAL A 300 -7.87 6.19 -0.42
N ALA A 301 -6.91 5.48 0.20
CA ALA A 301 -7.09 4.91 1.53
C ALA A 301 -7.03 5.96 2.65
N ILE A 302 -6.18 6.98 2.53
CA ILE A 302 -6.00 8.04 3.54
C ILE A 302 -7.19 9.01 3.55
N LEU A 303 -7.79 9.32 2.40
CA LEU A 303 -8.89 10.30 2.31
C LEU A 303 -10.10 9.98 3.20
N PRO A 304 -10.67 8.77 3.21
CA PRO A 304 -11.76 8.42 4.12
C PRO A 304 -11.36 8.51 5.60
N VAL A 305 -10.14 8.11 5.93
CA VAL A 305 -9.63 8.16 7.31
C VAL A 305 -9.46 9.61 7.76
N LEU A 306 -8.97 10.48 6.89
CA LEU A 306 -8.87 11.90 7.16
C LEU A 306 -10.26 12.53 7.35
N ALA A 307 -11.25 12.12 6.55
CA ALA A 307 -12.63 12.57 6.72
C ALA A 307 -13.20 12.13 8.08
N VAL A 308 -12.95 10.88 8.52
CA VAL A 308 -13.35 10.40 9.86
C VAL A 308 -12.67 11.20 10.96
N LEU A 309 -11.38 11.52 10.82
CA LEU A 309 -10.67 12.35 11.81
C LEU A 309 -11.22 13.76 11.89
N VAL A 310 -11.36 14.43 10.74
CA VAL A 310 -11.78 15.84 10.71
C VAL A 310 -13.27 15.98 11.07
N VAL A 311 -14.14 15.17 10.48
CA VAL A 311 -15.57 15.29 10.70
C VAL A 311 -16.01 14.52 11.95
N GLY A 312 -15.56 13.26 12.10
CA GLY A 312 -15.99 12.40 13.20
C GLY A 312 -15.40 12.81 14.55
N ALA A 313 -14.09 13.01 14.59
CA ALA A 313 -13.40 13.30 15.84
C ALA A 313 -13.47 14.79 16.19
N GLU A 314 -13.04 15.68 15.29
CA GLU A 314 -12.91 17.11 15.60
C GLU A 314 -14.26 17.84 15.58
N LEU A 315 -15.14 17.54 14.61
CA LEU A 315 -16.40 18.25 14.47
C LEU A 315 -17.50 17.65 15.37
N LEU A 316 -17.62 16.32 15.44
CA LEU A 316 -18.65 15.62 16.20
C LEU A 316 -18.21 15.19 17.60
N GLY A 317 -16.91 15.29 17.94
CA GLY A 317 -16.38 14.93 19.27
C GLY A 317 -16.43 13.43 19.59
N ALA A 318 -16.47 12.55 18.59
CA ALA A 318 -16.52 11.11 18.77
C ALA A 318 -15.14 10.54 19.12
N SER A 319 -14.86 10.38 20.42
CA SER A 319 -13.55 9.95 20.96
C SER A 319 -13.07 8.62 20.39
N THR A 320 -13.94 7.63 20.28
CA THR A 320 -13.60 6.30 19.74
C THR A 320 -13.16 6.38 18.29
N LEU A 321 -13.81 7.26 17.49
CA LEU A 321 -13.42 7.49 16.09
C LEU A 321 -12.08 8.23 16.00
N GLN A 322 -11.74 9.05 16.98
CA GLN A 322 -10.47 9.76 17.04
C GLN A 322 -9.30 8.78 17.24
N ASP A 323 -9.37 7.93 18.25
CA ASP A 323 -8.30 6.96 18.54
C ASP A 323 -8.09 5.99 17.39
N PHE A 324 -9.19 5.44 16.85
CA PHE A 324 -9.16 4.52 15.72
C PHE A 324 -8.64 5.21 14.44
N GLY A 325 -9.20 6.37 14.11
CA GLY A 325 -8.85 7.12 12.91
C GLY A 325 -7.40 7.61 12.95
N LEU A 326 -6.91 8.05 14.11
CA LEU A 326 -5.54 8.49 14.29
C LEU A 326 -4.55 7.32 14.08
N ALA A 327 -4.84 6.15 14.64
CA ALA A 327 -4.03 4.96 14.42
C ALA A 327 -3.98 4.57 12.95
N LEU A 328 -5.14 4.54 12.28
CA LEU A 328 -5.22 4.29 10.84
C LEU A 328 -4.43 5.31 10.04
N PHE A 329 -4.55 6.58 10.34
CA PHE A 329 -3.86 7.66 9.61
C PHE A 329 -2.34 7.53 9.70
N VAL A 330 -1.81 7.42 10.94
CA VAL A 330 -0.36 7.26 11.17
C VAL A 330 0.16 6.00 10.50
N GLY A 331 -0.58 4.90 10.64
CA GLY A 331 -0.15 3.62 10.11
C GLY A 331 -0.24 3.53 8.59
N LEU A 332 -1.26 4.13 7.95
CA LEU A 332 -1.34 4.21 6.48
C LEU A 332 -0.20 5.04 5.90
N LEU A 333 0.15 6.17 6.55
CA LEU A 333 1.32 6.95 6.14
C LEU A 333 2.63 6.15 6.30
N SER A 334 2.80 5.45 7.43
CA SER A 334 3.96 4.57 7.65
C SER A 334 4.02 3.46 6.61
N GLY A 335 2.90 2.77 6.34
CA GLY A 335 2.81 1.69 5.36
C GLY A 335 3.08 2.13 3.93
N ALA A 336 2.54 3.28 3.51
CA ALA A 336 2.84 3.86 2.21
C ALA A 336 4.32 4.23 2.06
N TYR A 337 4.93 4.72 3.13
CA TYR A 337 6.36 5.02 3.16
C TYR A 337 7.19 3.74 3.14
N SER A 338 6.88 2.76 3.98
CA SER A 338 7.69 1.56 4.15
C SER A 338 7.68 0.63 2.94
N SER A 339 6.56 0.50 2.25
CA SER A 339 6.45 -0.32 1.03
C SER A 339 7.41 0.16 -0.06
N ILE A 340 7.60 1.47 -0.18
CA ILE A 340 8.44 2.10 -1.19
C ILE A 340 9.90 2.23 -0.70
N PHE A 341 10.12 2.78 0.48
CA PHE A 341 11.43 3.24 0.92
C PHE A 341 12.16 2.26 1.85
N ILE A 342 11.48 1.23 2.37
CA ILE A 342 12.07 0.21 3.26
C ILE A 342 12.03 -1.17 2.62
N ALA A 343 10.87 -1.68 2.21
CA ALA A 343 10.72 -3.04 1.71
C ALA A 343 11.60 -3.32 0.49
N ALA A 344 11.57 -2.42 -0.51
CA ALA A 344 12.33 -2.59 -1.75
C ALA A 344 13.86 -2.48 -1.55
N PRO A 345 14.41 -1.49 -0.82
CA PRO A 345 15.84 -1.45 -0.49
C PRO A 345 16.31 -2.62 0.38
N VAL A 346 15.50 -3.09 1.34
CA VAL A 346 15.82 -4.28 2.15
C VAL A 346 15.90 -5.53 1.27
N LEU A 347 14.93 -5.71 0.38
CA LEU A 347 14.96 -6.80 -0.61
C LEU A 347 16.21 -6.73 -1.47
N CYS A 348 16.59 -5.53 -1.94
CA CYS A 348 17.80 -5.34 -2.71
C CYS A 348 19.03 -5.82 -1.94
N MET A 349 19.18 -5.42 -0.67
CA MET A 349 20.29 -5.84 0.20
C MET A 349 20.36 -7.36 0.39
N PHE A 350 19.21 -8.05 0.49
CA PHE A 350 19.18 -9.51 0.61
C PHE A 350 19.52 -10.21 -0.71
N LYS A 351 19.08 -9.67 -1.83
CA LYS A 351 19.27 -10.26 -3.15
C LYS A 351 20.67 -10.01 -3.72
N GLU A 352 21.25 -8.86 -3.47
CA GLU A 352 22.62 -8.54 -3.91
C GLU A 352 23.69 -9.44 -3.30
N ARG A 353 23.37 -10.16 -2.21
CA ARG A 353 24.26 -11.18 -1.61
C ARG A 353 24.22 -12.53 -2.31
N GLU A 354 23.35 -12.73 -3.30
CA GLU A 354 23.30 -13.95 -4.10
C GLU A 354 24.45 -14.01 -5.10
N SER A 355 25.08 -15.19 -5.24
CA SER A 355 26.22 -15.40 -6.14
C SER A 355 25.93 -14.99 -7.59
N ARG A 356 24.68 -15.21 -8.06
CA ARG A 356 24.22 -14.79 -9.38
C ARG A 356 24.34 -13.28 -9.57
N TRP A 357 23.80 -12.49 -8.62
CA TRP A 357 23.77 -11.03 -8.73
C TRP A 357 25.14 -10.39 -8.51
N ILE A 358 25.97 -11.01 -7.63
CA ILE A 358 27.37 -10.63 -7.44
C ILE A 358 28.13 -10.81 -8.76
N ALA A 359 27.98 -11.96 -9.43
CA ALA A 359 28.65 -12.25 -10.71
C ALA A 359 28.22 -11.26 -11.81
N ILE A 360 26.93 -10.89 -11.89
CA ILE A 360 26.42 -9.91 -12.84
C ILE A 360 27.02 -8.52 -12.54
N ALA A 361 27.00 -8.10 -11.26
CA ALA A 361 27.58 -6.82 -10.85
C ALA A 361 29.07 -6.73 -11.18
N GLN A 362 29.85 -7.80 -10.92
CA GLN A 362 31.28 -7.86 -11.25
C GLN A 362 31.54 -7.84 -12.76
N ARG A 363 30.70 -8.51 -13.57
CA ARG A 363 30.80 -8.47 -15.03
C ARG A 363 30.55 -7.06 -15.55
N ASN A 364 29.52 -6.38 -15.02
CA ASN A 364 29.19 -5.03 -15.42
C ASN A 364 30.27 -4.02 -15.01
N ALA A 365 30.88 -4.19 -13.82
CA ALA A 365 31.99 -3.36 -13.36
C ALA A 365 33.28 -3.55 -14.18
N LYS A 366 33.53 -4.77 -14.70
CA LYS A 366 34.69 -5.07 -15.53
C LYS A 366 34.53 -4.59 -17.00
N ARG A 367 33.29 -4.38 -17.46
CA ARG A 367 33.03 -3.73 -18.72
C ARG A 367 33.27 -2.23 -18.53
N THR A 368 34.54 -1.82 -18.75
CA THR A 368 35.00 -0.42 -18.71
C THR A 368 34.31 0.42 -19.78
N ASP A 369 33.46 -0.18 -20.58
CA ASP A 369 32.70 0.44 -21.63
C ASP A 369 31.52 1.24 -21.06
N ARG A 370 31.26 2.36 -21.67
CA ARG A 370 30.22 3.36 -21.41
C ARG A 370 28.82 2.79 -21.07
N ALA A 371 28.55 1.51 -21.40
CA ALA A 371 27.31 0.80 -21.04
C ALA A 371 27.20 0.40 -19.56
N ALA A 372 28.28 0.39 -18.81
CA ALA A 372 28.28 0.01 -17.39
C ALA A 372 27.70 1.08 -16.44
N SER A 373 27.56 2.31 -16.91
CA SER A 373 27.01 3.44 -16.13
C SER A 373 25.67 3.93 -16.67
N LEU A 374 24.80 2.98 -17.08
CA LEU A 374 23.42 3.34 -17.41
C LEU A 374 22.78 4.00 -16.18
N SER A 375 22.38 5.26 -16.33
CA SER A 375 21.50 5.91 -15.36
C SER A 375 20.18 5.15 -15.26
N PRO A 376 19.41 5.29 -14.18
CA PRO A 376 18.06 4.69 -14.06
C PRO A 376 17.16 5.00 -15.26
N ALA A 377 17.36 6.15 -15.91
CA ALA A 377 16.65 6.54 -17.14
C ALA A 377 17.04 5.70 -18.35
N GLU A 378 18.32 5.43 -18.51
CA GLU A 378 18.84 4.58 -19.62
C GLU A 378 18.44 3.13 -19.43
N ALA A 379 18.45 2.62 -18.19
CA ALA A 379 17.95 1.29 -17.87
C ALA A 379 16.43 1.15 -18.15
N ALA A 380 15.65 2.19 -17.87
CA ALA A 380 14.23 2.23 -18.18
C ALA A 380 13.96 2.28 -19.70
N ALA A 381 14.76 3.06 -20.46
CA ALA A 381 14.65 3.11 -21.91
C ALA A 381 15.02 1.76 -22.56
N LEU A 382 16.08 1.11 -22.08
CA LEU A 382 16.49 -0.23 -22.56
C LEU A 382 15.45 -1.31 -22.23
N ALA A 383 14.82 -1.21 -21.06
CA ALA A 383 13.75 -2.10 -20.65
C ALA A 383 12.49 -1.96 -21.52
N THR A 384 12.18 -0.75 -21.93
CA THR A 384 11.06 -0.45 -22.82
C THR A 384 11.34 -1.04 -24.22
N GLN A 385 12.54 -0.86 -24.78
CA GLN A 385 12.94 -1.44 -26.05
C GLN A 385 12.95 -2.99 -26.03
N MET A 386 13.45 -3.62 -24.95
CA MET A 386 13.45 -5.07 -24.84
C MET A 386 12.04 -5.67 -24.71
N ASN A 387 11.10 -4.93 -24.11
CA ASN A 387 9.70 -5.38 -24.02
C ASN A 387 8.97 -5.30 -25.37
N ILE A 388 9.33 -4.34 -26.21
CA ILE A 388 8.82 -4.22 -27.58
C ILE A 388 9.39 -5.35 -28.45
N SER A 389 10.70 -5.64 -28.35
CA SER A 389 11.32 -6.75 -29.08
C SER A 389 10.84 -8.13 -28.67
N ALA A 390 10.49 -8.34 -27.39
CA ALA A 390 9.91 -9.60 -26.89
C ALA A 390 8.43 -9.76 -27.27
N GLY A 391 7.70 -8.67 -27.48
CA GLY A 391 6.31 -8.68 -27.96
C GLY A 391 6.18 -8.90 -29.47
N GLY A 392 7.23 -8.62 -30.25
CA GLY A 392 7.24 -8.76 -31.70
C GLY A 392 7.58 -10.16 -32.25
N GLN A 393 8.03 -11.09 -31.41
CA GLN A 393 8.41 -12.46 -31.84
C GLN A 393 7.34 -13.52 -31.55
N THR A 394 6.07 -13.21 -31.71
CA THR A 394 5.04 -14.25 -31.76
C THR A 394 4.53 -14.40 -33.17
N ARG A 395 5.02 -15.48 -33.82
CA ARG A 395 4.49 -16.12 -35.04
C ARG A 395 4.86 -15.51 -36.39
N SER A 396 6.03 -15.83 -36.89
CA SER A 396 6.21 -16.25 -38.25
C SER A 396 6.69 -17.73 -38.28
N GLY A 397 5.74 -18.60 -38.41
CA GLY A 397 6.01 -20.00 -38.75
C GLY A 397 6.60 -20.11 -40.15
N PRO A 398 7.38 -21.15 -40.45
CA PRO A 398 8.05 -21.25 -41.75
C PRO A 398 7.03 -21.42 -42.87
N GLN A 399 7.00 -20.45 -43.79
CA GLN A 399 6.35 -20.61 -45.09
C GLN A 399 7.14 -21.62 -45.95
N PRO A 400 6.48 -22.63 -46.55
CA PRO A 400 7.15 -23.51 -47.48
C PRO A 400 7.44 -22.77 -48.77
N GLN A 401 8.73 -22.70 -49.12
CA GLN A 401 9.22 -22.29 -50.43
C GLN A 401 8.59 -23.18 -51.49
N ARG A 402 7.80 -22.60 -52.40
CA ARG A 402 7.47 -23.20 -53.69
C ARG A 402 8.25 -22.49 -54.77
N GLY A 403 9.04 -23.31 -55.44
CA GLY A 403 9.99 -22.96 -56.48
C GLY A 403 9.37 -22.23 -57.69
N ALA A 404 10.22 -21.45 -58.29
CA ALA A 404 10.02 -20.78 -59.54
C ALA A 404 9.88 -21.75 -60.71
N GLN A 405 8.87 -21.55 -61.53
CA GLN A 405 8.97 -21.88 -62.97
C GLN A 405 8.16 -20.85 -63.78
N SER A 406 8.92 -20.28 -64.69
CA SER A 406 8.57 -19.34 -65.74
C SER A 406 7.70 -19.94 -66.86
N GLY A 407 6.80 -19.10 -67.44
CA GLY A 407 6.26 -19.34 -68.76
C GLY A 407 5.01 -18.51 -69.05
N PRO A 408 5.02 -17.72 -70.18
CA PRO A 408 3.93 -16.82 -70.51
C PRO A 408 2.94 -17.47 -71.46
N ILE A 409 1.65 -17.05 -71.50
CA ILE A 409 0.82 -16.98 -72.69
C ILE A 409 -0.59 -16.36 -72.39
N ARG A 410 -1.00 -15.64 -73.25
CA ARG A 410 -2.00 -14.65 -73.66
C ARG A 410 -3.50 -15.02 -73.51
N PRO A 411 -4.43 -14.10 -73.90
CA PRO A 411 -5.71 -13.86 -73.26
C PRO A 411 -6.93 -14.34 -74.07
N GLY A 412 -8.05 -14.43 -73.46
CA GLY A 412 -9.34 -14.70 -74.14
C GLY A 412 -10.47 -14.53 -73.16
N SER A 413 -11.13 -13.45 -73.25
CA SER A 413 -12.43 -13.11 -73.74
C SER A 413 -13.69 -13.80 -73.04
N ALA A 414 -14.48 -12.89 -72.60
CA ALA A 414 -15.91 -12.81 -72.78
C ALA A 414 -16.91 -13.36 -71.74
N SER A 415 -17.66 -12.42 -71.27
CA SER A 415 -19.14 -12.42 -71.20
C SER A 415 -19.79 -13.26 -70.11
N SER A 416 -20.73 -12.83 -69.39
CA SER A 416 -21.79 -11.82 -69.47
C SER A 416 -22.72 -11.97 -68.26
N THR A 417 -23.23 -10.84 -67.80
CA THR A 417 -24.63 -10.59 -67.41
C THR A 417 -25.25 -11.48 -66.33
N ALA A 418 -25.94 -11.03 -65.32
CA ALA A 418 -26.96 -10.01 -65.12
C ALA A 418 -27.30 -9.98 -63.64
N VAL A 419 -27.46 -8.88 -62.95
CA VAL A 419 -28.59 -7.97 -62.80
C VAL A 419 -29.68 -8.42 -61.78
N LEU A 420 -30.02 -7.44 -60.98
CA LEU A 420 -31.23 -7.17 -60.19
C LEU A 420 -31.26 -7.72 -58.73
N ASP A 421 -31.20 -6.90 -57.79
CA ASP A 421 -32.04 -5.75 -57.35
C ASP A 421 -33.13 -6.19 -56.34
N ARG A 422 -33.12 -5.52 -55.21
CA ARG A 422 -34.27 -4.98 -54.44
C ARG A 422 -34.17 -5.15 -52.92
N ARG A 423 -34.02 -4.01 -52.29
CA ARG A 423 -34.58 -3.63 -50.97
C ARG A 423 -36.08 -3.28 -51.20
N PRO A 424 -36.90 -2.91 -50.19
CA PRO A 424 -36.82 -2.89 -48.72
C PRO A 424 -38.18 -3.31 -48.04
N GLY A 425 -38.25 -3.15 -46.70
CA GLY A 425 -39.56 -3.04 -46.04
C GLY A 425 -39.55 -3.53 -44.57
N SER A 426 -39.42 -2.66 -43.65
CA SER A 426 -40.30 -2.11 -42.61
C SER A 426 -41.26 -3.06 -41.90
N GLY A 427 -41.28 -3.02 -40.55
CA GLY A 427 -42.44 -3.39 -39.75
C GLY A 427 -42.11 -3.90 -38.35
N ALA A 428 -42.27 -3.05 -37.35
CA ALA A 428 -42.59 -3.43 -35.96
C ALA A 428 -44.15 -3.30 -35.80
N PRO A 429 -44.77 -3.49 -34.62
CA PRO A 429 -44.46 -4.26 -33.40
C PRO A 429 -45.64 -5.16 -32.95
N SER A 430 -45.54 -5.95 -31.87
CA SER A 430 -46.57 -6.03 -30.81
C SER A 430 -46.36 -7.18 -29.82
N THR A 431 -46.30 -6.84 -28.56
CA THR A 431 -47.00 -7.36 -27.35
C THR A 431 -47.38 -8.81 -27.25
N GLY A 432 -47.08 -9.45 -26.12
CA GLY A 432 -47.77 -10.62 -25.64
C GLY A 432 -47.07 -11.35 -24.48
N SER A 433 -47.61 -11.16 -23.30
CA SER A 433 -47.41 -11.84 -22.03
C SER A 433 -47.54 -13.36 -22.08
N GLY A 434 -46.86 -14.07 -21.16
CA GLY A 434 -47.23 -15.45 -20.84
C GLY A 434 -46.23 -16.17 -19.95
N ALA A 435 -46.64 -16.44 -18.73
CA ALA A 435 -46.00 -17.22 -17.70
C ALA A 435 -45.81 -18.70 -18.08
N GLY A 436 -44.80 -19.37 -17.49
CA GLY A 436 -44.72 -20.84 -17.54
C GLY A 436 -43.43 -21.38 -16.91
N SER A 437 -43.57 -21.87 -15.70
CA SER A 437 -42.67 -22.69 -14.90
C SER A 437 -42.17 -23.96 -15.62
N GLY A 438 -40.90 -24.34 -15.40
CA GLY A 438 -40.40 -25.66 -15.82
C GLY A 438 -39.00 -25.94 -15.25
N GLN A 439 -38.95 -26.63 -14.12
CA GLN A 439 -37.78 -27.28 -13.55
C GLN A 439 -37.29 -28.39 -14.50
N ALA A 440 -35.99 -28.44 -14.76
CA ALA A 440 -35.33 -29.62 -15.29
C ALA A 440 -34.09 -29.95 -14.46
N GLN A 441 -34.18 -31.05 -13.71
CA GLN A 441 -33.12 -31.76 -13.00
C GLN A 441 -32.12 -32.33 -14.01
N ALA A 442 -30.84 -32.12 -13.77
CA ALA A 442 -29.73 -32.80 -14.43
C ALA A 442 -29.18 -33.91 -13.54
N GLN A 443 -29.24 -35.16 -14.03
CA GLN A 443 -28.71 -36.37 -13.42
C GLN A 443 -27.17 -36.46 -13.53
N PRO A 444 -26.49 -37.08 -12.55
CA PRO A 444 -25.02 -37.28 -12.60
C PRO A 444 -24.61 -38.54 -13.35
N ARG A 445 -23.55 -38.47 -14.14
CA ARG A 445 -22.90 -39.57 -14.84
C ARG A 445 -22.02 -40.43 -13.92
N PRO A 446 -21.89 -41.76 -14.13
CA PRO A 446 -21.18 -42.66 -13.23
C PRO A 446 -19.65 -42.66 -13.44
N ARG A 447 -18.94 -42.79 -12.33
CA ARG A 447 -17.50 -42.97 -12.23
C ARG A 447 -17.08 -44.36 -12.73
N LYS A 448 -16.04 -44.39 -13.60
CA LYS A 448 -15.31 -45.63 -13.95
C LYS A 448 -14.26 -45.99 -12.85
N SER A 449 -14.37 -47.19 -12.32
CA SER A 449 -13.43 -47.82 -11.40
C SER A 449 -12.13 -48.17 -12.13
N LYS A 450 -10.98 -47.83 -11.55
CA LYS A 450 -9.64 -48.37 -11.92
C LYS A 450 -9.25 -49.51 -10.96
N GLY A 451 -9.06 -50.65 -11.54
CA GLY A 451 -8.66 -51.86 -10.85
C GLY A 451 -7.25 -51.82 -10.25
N LYS A 452 -7.12 -52.53 -9.13
CA LYS A 452 -5.89 -52.91 -8.47
C LYS A 452 -5.04 -53.81 -9.38
N ARG A 453 -3.74 -53.56 -9.48
CA ARG A 453 -2.75 -54.58 -9.80
C ARG A 453 -1.68 -54.59 -8.71
N GLN A 454 -1.57 -55.77 -8.08
CA GLN A 454 -0.47 -56.19 -7.19
C GLN A 454 0.79 -56.39 -8.02
N ARG A 455 1.90 -55.87 -7.57
CA ARG A 455 3.14 -56.57 -7.23
C ARG A 455 4.12 -55.56 -6.61
#